data_b4af2596d91fbc99e0139b0c40bc28a1
#
_entry.id   b4af2596d91fbc99e0139b0c40bc28a1
#
_cell.length_a   1.000
_cell.length_b   1.000
_cell.length_c   1.000
_cell.angle_alpha   90.00
_cell.angle_beta   90.00
_cell.angle_gamma   90.00
#
_symmetry.space_group_name_H-M   'P 1'
#
loop_
_entity.id
_entity.type
_entity.pdbx_description
1 polymer ?
#
loop_
_entity_poly.entity_id
_entity_poly.type
_entity_poly.pdbx_seq_one_letter_code
_entity_poly.pdbx_strand_id
1 'polypeptide(L)'
;MKEPAIKIPEGCTEVLLHACCAPCSSAIVEWLVANGVRPTIFYYNPNIWPREEYEIRKQESKRHAESLGIRWIDGDYDHEAWGQWICGLENQPERGLRCEQCFTLRLTATARKAQELGIKYFATTLASSRWKSLEQINRAGLAAEQSTQKGRFFLCTFWAQNWRKGGLQERRNQLLKEYGFYNQQYCGCEFSARGAGALTKPLLREQMRMAKRQHAQQLAEWSAEIVEKLWEHLSDQRSSAPILAYWPLPDEVDIRPLIDRLVAEGHTVVLPKVIDNEQMELRRYTSCDDLVEGAFHIMEPAGEPFVDHEQIDVALVPGVAFDAAGHRLGRGRGYYDRFLASCPTLYKIGVCFPFQRVAEVPAEAHDVMMNEVVS
;
A
#
# COMPACT_ATOMS: atom_id res chain seq x y z
N MET A 1 -36.82 4.65 12.40
CA MET A 1 -36.23 5.06 13.69
C MET A 1 -34.89 5.74 13.37
N LYS A 2 -34.66 6.98 13.84
CA LYS A 2 -33.37 7.63 13.68
C LYS A 2 -32.33 6.79 14.44
N GLU A 3 -31.20 6.46 13.80
CA GLU A 3 -30.09 5.80 14.48
C GLU A 3 -29.68 6.60 15.72
N PRO A 4 -29.40 5.94 16.86
CA PRO A 4 -28.94 6.67 18.05
C PRO A 4 -27.64 7.42 17.73
N ALA A 5 -27.62 8.71 18.05
CA ALA A 5 -26.45 9.55 17.90
C ALA A 5 -25.28 9.01 18.74
N ILE A 6 -24.04 9.25 18.29
CA ILE A 6 -22.84 8.98 19.08
C ILE A 6 -22.90 9.87 20.32
N LYS A 7 -22.76 9.29 21.51
CA LYS A 7 -22.81 10.02 22.79
C LYS A 7 -21.39 10.15 23.36
N ILE A 8 -21.00 11.36 23.65
CA ILE A 8 -19.77 11.65 24.38
C ILE A 8 -20.03 11.40 25.87
N PRO A 9 -19.15 10.65 26.58
CA PRO A 9 -19.25 10.50 28.02
C PRO A 9 -19.19 11.84 28.73
N GLU A 10 -19.91 11.96 29.84
CA GLU A 10 -19.93 13.22 30.63
C GLU A 10 -18.53 13.61 31.08
N GLY A 11 -18.16 14.86 30.82
CA GLY A 11 -16.85 15.40 31.16
C GLY A 11 -15.68 14.86 30.32
N CYS A 12 -15.95 14.17 29.21
CA CYS A 12 -14.90 13.68 28.33
C CYS A 12 -14.39 14.79 27.39
N THR A 13 -13.24 15.36 27.72
CA THR A 13 -12.54 16.35 26.89
C THR A 13 -11.33 15.77 26.17
N GLU A 14 -10.87 14.58 26.56
CA GLU A 14 -9.79 13.85 25.91
C GLU A 14 -10.01 12.34 25.98
N VAL A 15 -9.44 11.62 25.00
CA VAL A 15 -9.55 10.16 24.92
C VAL A 15 -8.27 9.54 24.37
N LEU A 16 -7.83 8.40 24.96
CA LEU A 16 -6.83 7.55 24.32
C LEU A 16 -7.52 6.63 23.33
N LEU A 17 -7.27 6.83 22.05
CA LEU A 17 -7.90 6.09 20.96
C LEU A 17 -6.94 5.00 20.44
N HIS A 18 -7.22 3.73 20.76
CA HIS A 18 -6.53 2.62 20.12
C HIS A 18 -6.88 2.57 18.63
N ALA A 19 -5.87 2.69 17.77
CA ALA A 19 -6.04 2.70 16.32
C ALA A 19 -5.36 1.49 15.66
N CYS A 20 -6.08 0.83 14.74
CA CYS A 20 -5.55 -0.30 13.98
C CYS A 20 -4.97 0.11 12.61
N CYS A 21 -5.41 1.21 12.03
CA CYS A 21 -4.95 1.75 10.75
C CYS A 21 -5.59 3.13 10.49
N ALA A 22 -5.03 3.91 9.56
CA ALA A 22 -5.55 5.23 9.20
C ALA A 22 -7.00 5.19 8.68
N PRO A 23 -7.39 4.30 7.73
CA PRO A 23 -8.77 4.25 7.26
C PRO A 23 -9.81 4.01 8.36
N CYS A 24 -9.46 3.26 9.40
CA CYS A 24 -10.39 2.96 10.50
C CYS A 24 -10.50 4.09 11.51
N SER A 25 -9.48 4.94 11.64
CA SER A 25 -9.42 6.01 12.64
C SER A 25 -9.79 7.39 12.09
N SER A 26 -9.59 7.65 10.79
CA SER A 26 -9.65 9.00 10.21
C SER A 26 -10.97 9.73 10.50
N ALA A 27 -12.11 9.15 10.13
CA ALA A 27 -13.41 9.76 10.36
C ALA A 27 -13.76 9.89 11.86
N ILE A 28 -13.30 8.95 12.69
CA ILE A 28 -13.50 9.02 14.15
C ILE A 28 -12.71 10.17 14.73
N VAL A 29 -11.46 10.36 14.32
CA VAL A 29 -10.59 11.44 14.76
C VAL A 29 -11.16 12.80 14.38
N GLU A 30 -11.58 13.00 13.12
CA GLU A 30 -12.26 14.23 12.69
C GLU A 30 -13.50 14.50 13.53
N TRP A 31 -14.33 13.48 13.76
CA TRP A 31 -15.54 13.61 14.55
C TRP A 31 -15.25 14.00 15.99
N LEU A 32 -14.25 13.39 16.64
CA LEU A 32 -13.84 13.69 18.01
C LEU A 32 -13.40 15.16 18.12
N VAL A 33 -12.53 15.60 17.24
CA VAL A 33 -12.03 16.99 17.21
C VAL A 33 -13.18 17.98 16.98
N ALA A 34 -14.06 17.71 16.02
CA ALA A 34 -15.22 18.55 15.72
C ALA A 34 -16.21 18.66 16.90
N ASN A 35 -16.22 17.69 17.81
CA ASN A 35 -17.05 17.68 19.00
C ASN A 35 -16.31 18.05 20.30
N GLY A 36 -15.12 18.68 20.20
CA GLY A 36 -14.37 19.18 21.33
C GLY A 36 -13.66 18.13 22.18
N VAL A 37 -13.52 16.90 21.68
CA VAL A 37 -12.76 15.84 22.35
C VAL A 37 -11.39 15.70 21.68
N ARG A 38 -10.33 15.85 22.44
CA ARG A 38 -8.95 15.74 21.98
C ARG A 38 -8.51 14.26 21.98
N PRO A 39 -8.33 13.60 20.82
CA PRO A 39 -7.80 12.24 20.78
C PRO A 39 -6.27 12.24 20.93
N THR A 40 -5.75 11.24 21.64
CA THR A 40 -4.36 10.76 21.53
C THR A 40 -4.42 9.39 20.90
N ILE A 41 -3.73 9.18 19.79
CA ILE A 41 -3.72 7.89 19.11
C ILE A 41 -2.68 6.98 19.77
N PHE A 42 -3.10 5.77 20.12
CA PHE A 42 -2.22 4.69 20.55
C PHE A 42 -2.25 3.56 19.52
N TYR A 43 -1.12 3.38 18.83
CA TYR A 43 -0.97 2.36 17.80
C TYR A 43 -0.31 1.11 18.38
N TYR A 44 -1.12 0.14 18.81
CA TYR A 44 -0.66 -1.13 19.35
C TYR A 44 -1.34 -2.31 18.64
N ASN A 45 -0.64 -2.92 17.71
CA ASN A 45 -1.19 -3.93 16.81
C ASN A 45 -0.22 -5.09 16.58
N PRO A 46 0.19 -5.82 17.64
CA PRO A 46 1.17 -6.91 17.54
C PRO A 46 0.66 -8.09 16.70
N ASN A 47 -0.64 -8.15 16.44
CA ASN A 47 -1.27 -9.18 15.62
C ASN A 47 -1.02 -9.01 14.11
N ILE A 48 -0.59 -7.85 13.64
CA ILE A 48 -0.46 -7.62 12.19
C ILE A 48 0.76 -8.37 11.67
N TRP A 49 0.54 -9.14 10.60
CA TRP A 49 1.53 -9.94 9.92
C TRP A 49 1.29 -9.88 8.39
N PRO A 50 2.34 -9.87 7.57
CA PRO A 50 3.75 -9.82 7.96
C PRO A 50 4.17 -8.45 8.53
N ARG A 51 5.43 -8.30 8.97
CA ARG A 51 5.93 -7.07 9.56
C ARG A 51 5.82 -5.87 8.61
N GLU A 52 5.98 -6.10 7.33
CA GLU A 52 5.84 -5.09 6.27
C GLU A 52 4.43 -4.50 6.27
N GLU A 53 3.41 -5.33 6.43
CA GLU A 53 2.00 -4.87 6.54
C GLU A 53 1.79 -4.04 7.81
N TYR A 54 2.44 -4.42 8.92
CA TYR A 54 2.40 -3.64 10.15
C TYR A 54 3.01 -2.25 9.93
N GLU A 55 4.20 -2.17 9.30
CA GLU A 55 4.89 -0.90 9.06
C GLU A 55 4.10 0.01 8.12
N ILE A 56 3.49 -0.51 7.07
CA ILE A 56 2.62 0.25 6.16
C ILE A 56 1.49 0.92 6.94
N ARG A 57 0.73 0.14 7.72
CA ARG A 57 -0.40 0.67 8.50
C ARG A 57 0.04 1.63 9.60
N LYS A 58 1.20 1.39 10.21
CA LYS A 58 1.81 2.23 11.23
C LYS A 58 2.16 3.60 10.67
N GLN A 59 2.92 3.64 9.59
CA GLN A 59 3.37 4.88 8.97
C GLN A 59 2.20 5.73 8.47
N GLU A 60 1.17 5.12 7.87
CA GLU A 60 -0.02 5.85 7.47
C GLU A 60 -0.80 6.42 8.65
N SER A 61 -0.96 5.63 9.72
CA SER A 61 -1.62 6.09 10.94
C SER A 61 -0.87 7.28 11.55
N LYS A 62 0.46 7.21 11.60
CA LYS A 62 1.32 8.28 12.11
C LYS A 62 1.23 9.52 11.22
N ARG A 63 1.42 9.38 9.91
CA ARG A 63 1.34 10.49 8.94
C ARG A 63 0.02 11.24 9.04
N HIS A 64 -1.10 10.51 9.13
CA HIS A 64 -2.42 11.12 9.26
C HIS A 64 -2.59 11.87 10.57
N ALA A 65 -2.14 11.31 11.70
CA ALA A 65 -2.19 11.99 12.98
C ALA A 65 -1.36 13.28 12.99
N GLU A 66 -0.14 13.23 12.46
CA GLU A 66 0.77 14.36 12.32
C GLU A 66 0.17 15.47 11.44
N SER A 67 -0.48 15.13 10.34
CA SER A 67 -1.14 16.11 9.45
C SER A 67 -2.28 16.87 10.13
N LEU A 68 -2.85 16.31 11.20
CA LEU A 68 -3.91 16.93 12.00
C LEU A 68 -3.40 17.52 13.33
N GLY A 69 -2.09 17.51 13.59
CA GLY A 69 -1.50 17.94 14.85
C GLY A 69 -1.91 17.10 16.07
N ILE A 70 -2.26 15.82 15.86
CA ILE A 70 -2.73 14.91 16.90
C ILE A 70 -1.57 14.11 17.45
N ARG A 71 -1.49 14.01 18.78
CA ARG A 71 -0.50 13.18 19.46
C ARG A 71 -0.66 11.71 19.08
N TRP A 72 0.45 11.11 18.63
CA TRP A 72 0.53 9.70 18.25
C TRP A 72 1.57 8.97 19.09
N ILE A 73 1.24 7.79 19.58
CA ILE A 73 2.10 6.98 20.45
C ILE A 73 2.27 5.60 19.84
N ASP A 74 3.51 5.17 19.71
CA ASP A 74 3.88 3.81 19.32
C ASP A 74 3.66 2.87 20.50
N GLY A 75 2.99 1.76 20.26
CA GLY A 75 2.76 0.70 21.24
C GLY A 75 3.73 -0.47 21.09
N ASP A 76 4.75 -0.31 20.25
CA ASP A 76 5.71 -1.33 19.87
C ASP A 76 5.11 -2.54 19.12
N TYR A 77 5.96 -3.31 18.48
CA TYR A 77 5.58 -4.48 17.72
C TYR A 77 6.23 -5.74 18.32
N ASP A 78 5.42 -6.54 18.98
CA ASP A 78 5.83 -7.83 19.51
C ASP A 78 4.85 -8.93 19.06
N HIS A 79 5.08 -9.42 17.83
CA HIS A 79 4.25 -10.44 17.21
C HIS A 79 4.42 -11.81 17.89
N GLU A 80 5.61 -12.07 18.40
CA GLU A 80 5.90 -13.33 19.11
C GLU A 80 5.11 -13.42 20.42
N ALA A 81 5.12 -12.37 21.24
CA ALA A 81 4.30 -12.32 22.46
C ALA A 81 2.80 -12.40 22.15
N TRP A 82 2.34 -11.81 21.02
CA TRP A 82 0.96 -12.00 20.57
C TRP A 82 0.68 -13.45 20.19
N GLY A 83 1.59 -14.13 19.49
CA GLY A 83 1.48 -15.54 19.14
C GLY A 83 1.36 -16.43 20.37
N GLN A 84 2.19 -16.19 21.37
CA GLN A 84 2.13 -16.90 22.66
C GLN A 84 0.79 -16.66 23.38
N TRP A 85 0.26 -15.44 23.34
CA TRP A 85 -1.02 -15.09 23.96
C TRP A 85 -2.22 -15.83 23.36
N ILE A 86 -2.19 -16.12 22.06
CA ILE A 86 -3.27 -16.82 21.36
C ILE A 86 -2.99 -18.31 21.13
N CYS A 87 -1.94 -18.83 21.75
CA CYS A 87 -1.53 -20.24 21.63
C CYS A 87 -2.69 -21.20 21.94
N GLY A 88 -2.87 -22.19 21.06
CA GLY A 88 -3.98 -23.16 21.13
C GLY A 88 -5.30 -22.66 20.49
N LEU A 89 -5.33 -21.41 19.99
CA LEU A 89 -6.50 -20.84 19.33
C LEU A 89 -6.28 -20.60 17.83
N GLU A 90 -5.18 -21.07 17.25
CA GLU A 90 -4.76 -20.82 15.87
C GLU A 90 -5.84 -21.22 14.84
N ASN A 91 -6.50 -22.35 15.10
CA ASN A 91 -7.53 -22.91 14.22
C ASN A 91 -8.95 -22.32 14.43
N GLN A 92 -9.09 -21.40 15.39
CA GLN A 92 -10.37 -20.75 15.59
C GLN A 92 -10.75 -19.85 14.39
N PRO A 93 -12.02 -19.83 13.97
CA PRO A 93 -12.46 -18.97 12.88
C PRO A 93 -12.33 -17.48 13.23
N GLU A 94 -12.45 -16.62 12.22
CA GLU A 94 -12.65 -15.20 12.48
C GLU A 94 -13.92 -14.99 13.33
N ARG A 95 -13.88 -14.01 14.22
CA ARG A 95 -14.88 -13.76 15.27
C ARG A 95 -15.02 -14.88 16.32
N GLY A 96 -14.12 -15.88 16.33
CA GLY A 96 -14.02 -16.89 17.38
C GLY A 96 -13.21 -16.39 18.58
N LEU A 97 -12.84 -17.32 19.47
CA LEU A 97 -12.11 -17.02 20.72
C LEU A 97 -10.75 -16.36 20.45
N ARG A 98 -10.03 -16.73 19.39
CA ARG A 98 -8.77 -16.09 18.99
C ARG A 98 -8.93 -14.57 18.82
N CYS A 99 -9.99 -14.13 18.14
CA CYS A 99 -10.24 -12.70 17.95
C CYS A 99 -10.56 -11.99 19.27
N GLU A 100 -11.31 -12.63 20.14
CA GLU A 100 -11.63 -12.09 21.46
C GLU A 100 -10.37 -11.92 22.33
N GLN A 101 -9.49 -12.93 22.37
CA GLN A 101 -8.21 -12.83 23.05
C GLN A 101 -7.30 -11.74 22.45
N CYS A 102 -7.25 -11.63 21.13
CA CYS A 102 -6.53 -10.56 20.46
C CYS A 102 -7.04 -9.16 20.86
N PHE A 103 -8.36 -8.97 20.95
CA PHE A 103 -8.94 -7.70 21.41
C PHE A 103 -8.63 -7.44 22.88
N THR A 104 -8.70 -8.46 23.73
CA THR A 104 -8.38 -8.36 25.17
C THR A 104 -6.94 -7.91 25.39
N LEU A 105 -5.97 -8.52 24.71
CA LEU A 105 -4.56 -8.10 24.79
C LEU A 105 -4.38 -6.62 24.43
N ARG A 106 -4.92 -6.22 23.28
CA ARG A 106 -4.75 -4.87 22.74
C ARG A 106 -5.45 -3.82 23.60
N LEU A 107 -6.65 -4.09 24.07
CA LEU A 107 -7.40 -3.14 24.90
C LEU A 107 -6.87 -3.07 26.32
N THR A 108 -6.33 -4.17 26.89
CA THR A 108 -5.62 -4.13 28.17
C THR A 108 -4.36 -3.26 28.08
N ALA A 109 -3.57 -3.38 27.02
CA ALA A 109 -2.43 -2.49 26.79
C ALA A 109 -2.87 -1.03 26.66
N THR A 110 -3.99 -0.79 25.96
CA THR A 110 -4.56 0.56 25.82
C THR A 110 -5.02 1.15 27.16
N ALA A 111 -5.70 0.38 27.98
CA ALA A 111 -6.15 0.81 29.29
C ALA A 111 -4.96 1.13 30.23
N ARG A 112 -3.91 0.31 30.21
CA ARG A 112 -2.66 0.57 30.94
C ARG A 112 -1.99 1.86 30.47
N LYS A 113 -1.93 2.07 29.17
CA LYS A 113 -1.36 3.31 28.60
C LYS A 113 -2.20 4.54 28.96
N ALA A 114 -3.54 4.43 28.97
CA ALA A 114 -4.40 5.50 29.45
C ALA A 114 -4.13 5.88 30.91
N GLN A 115 -3.93 4.88 31.79
CA GLN A 115 -3.54 5.11 33.17
C GLN A 115 -2.18 5.81 33.30
N GLU A 116 -1.16 5.35 32.55
CA GLU A 116 0.16 5.96 32.56
C GLU A 116 0.12 7.45 32.16
N LEU A 117 -0.77 7.80 31.24
CA LEU A 117 -0.92 9.15 30.72
C LEU A 117 -1.90 10.03 31.54
N GLY A 118 -2.59 9.46 32.51
CA GLY A 118 -3.64 10.15 33.26
C GLY A 118 -4.89 10.47 32.42
N ILE A 119 -5.14 9.72 31.35
CA ILE A 119 -6.31 9.92 30.47
C ILE A 119 -7.47 9.06 30.97
N LYS A 120 -8.56 9.70 31.38
CA LYS A 120 -9.72 9.04 32.00
C LYS A 120 -10.47 8.09 31.06
N TYR A 121 -10.57 8.42 29.76
CA TYR A 121 -11.35 7.65 28.82
C TYR A 121 -10.44 7.00 27.77
N PHE A 122 -10.70 5.71 27.47
CA PHE A 122 -10.08 5.07 26.32
C PHE A 122 -11.13 4.42 25.42
N ALA A 123 -10.86 4.38 24.12
CA ALA A 123 -11.74 3.83 23.10
C ALA A 123 -10.95 3.07 22.03
N THR A 124 -11.63 2.42 21.11
CA THR A 124 -10.96 1.68 20.03
C THR A 124 -11.64 1.83 18.68
N THR A 125 -10.84 1.98 17.64
CA THR A 125 -11.31 1.99 16.26
C THR A 125 -11.70 0.59 15.74
N LEU A 126 -11.44 -0.47 16.48
CA LEU A 126 -11.93 -1.83 16.13
C LEU A 126 -13.45 -1.85 15.94
N ALA A 127 -14.17 -1.05 16.71
CA ALA A 127 -15.63 -0.92 16.66
C ALA A 127 -16.17 -0.20 15.40
N SER A 128 -15.29 0.32 14.51
CA SER A 128 -15.69 0.85 13.20
C SER A 128 -15.83 -0.23 12.13
N SER A 129 -15.13 -1.36 12.29
CA SER A 129 -15.11 -2.44 11.31
C SER A 129 -16.36 -3.31 11.37
N ARG A 130 -17.11 -3.40 10.27
CA ARG A 130 -18.26 -4.32 10.14
C ARG A 130 -17.89 -5.80 10.17
N TRP A 131 -16.62 -6.12 9.98
CA TRP A 131 -16.10 -7.49 9.99
C TRP A 131 -15.80 -8.02 11.39
N LYS A 132 -15.83 -7.17 12.43
CA LYS A 132 -15.52 -7.54 13.81
C LYS A 132 -16.81 -7.59 14.65
N SER A 133 -16.85 -8.48 15.65
CA SER A 133 -17.94 -8.53 16.61
C SER A 133 -17.86 -7.37 17.60
N LEU A 134 -18.86 -6.49 17.58
CA LEU A 134 -18.96 -5.37 18.53
C LEU A 134 -19.10 -5.86 19.97
N GLU A 135 -19.80 -6.97 20.17
CA GLU A 135 -20.00 -7.58 21.48
C GLU A 135 -18.68 -8.06 22.08
N GLN A 136 -17.85 -8.77 21.30
CA GLN A 136 -16.51 -9.20 21.74
C GLN A 136 -15.59 -8.00 22.05
N ILE A 137 -15.65 -6.94 21.23
CA ILE A 137 -14.86 -5.72 21.49
C ILE A 137 -15.30 -5.08 22.78
N ASN A 138 -16.60 -4.99 23.04
CA ASN A 138 -17.12 -4.39 24.27
C ASN A 138 -16.76 -5.24 25.51
N ARG A 139 -16.88 -6.57 25.44
CA ARG A 139 -16.41 -7.46 26.53
C ARG A 139 -14.93 -7.27 26.81
N ALA A 140 -14.10 -7.25 25.79
CA ALA A 140 -12.65 -7.05 25.94
C ALA A 140 -12.32 -5.66 26.52
N GLY A 141 -13.03 -4.62 26.11
CA GLY A 141 -12.85 -3.27 26.65
C GLY A 141 -13.23 -3.14 28.12
N LEU A 142 -14.36 -3.73 28.51
CA LEU A 142 -14.80 -3.75 29.92
C LEU A 142 -13.87 -4.60 30.78
N ALA A 143 -13.39 -5.74 30.28
CA ALA A 143 -12.39 -6.56 30.99
C ALA A 143 -11.07 -5.79 31.16
N ALA A 144 -10.65 -5.02 30.15
CA ALA A 144 -9.47 -4.17 30.21
C ALA A 144 -9.63 -3.07 31.29
N GLU A 145 -10.78 -2.40 31.32
CA GLU A 145 -11.12 -1.43 32.37
C GLU A 145 -11.01 -2.05 33.77
N GLN A 146 -11.67 -3.20 33.99
CA GLN A 146 -11.62 -3.91 35.27
C GLN A 146 -10.20 -4.33 35.69
N SER A 147 -9.36 -4.74 34.72
CA SER A 147 -7.98 -5.13 34.99
C SER A 147 -7.12 -4.01 35.54
N THR A 148 -7.49 -2.75 35.26
CA THR A 148 -6.77 -1.54 35.72
C THR A 148 -7.27 -1.01 37.04
N GLN A 149 -8.42 -1.48 37.54
CA GLN A 149 -9.04 -0.99 38.77
C GLN A 149 -8.37 -1.53 40.06
N LYS A 150 -7.64 -2.66 39.98
CA LYS A 150 -7.03 -3.27 41.13
C LYS A 150 -5.82 -2.50 41.64
N GLY A 151 -5.96 -1.80 42.79
CA GLY A 151 -4.85 -1.25 43.55
C GLY A 151 -4.19 0.02 43.06
N ARG A 152 -4.86 0.85 42.19
CA ARG A 152 -4.31 2.08 41.67
C ARG A 152 -5.20 3.30 41.91
N PHE A 153 -4.58 4.47 42.06
CA PHE A 153 -5.26 5.75 42.36
C PHE A 153 -5.98 6.37 41.14
N PHE A 154 -5.67 5.93 39.92
CA PHE A 154 -6.29 6.48 38.71
C PHE A 154 -7.07 5.41 37.97
N LEU A 155 -8.36 5.64 37.79
CA LEU A 155 -9.28 4.75 37.09
C LEU A 155 -9.50 5.28 35.67
N CYS A 156 -9.29 4.41 34.68
CA CYS A 156 -9.69 4.71 33.31
C CYS A 156 -10.96 3.96 32.96
N THR A 157 -11.80 4.57 32.10
CA THR A 157 -13.10 4.03 31.71
C THR A 157 -13.12 3.73 30.23
N PHE A 158 -13.62 2.55 29.87
CA PHE A 158 -13.80 2.18 28.47
C PHE A 158 -15.01 2.88 27.87
N TRP A 159 -14.78 3.71 26.85
CA TRP A 159 -15.85 4.29 26.09
C TRP A 159 -16.33 3.31 25.02
N ALA A 160 -17.33 2.48 25.37
CA ALA A 160 -17.96 1.50 24.51
C ALA A 160 -18.83 2.20 23.44
N GLN A 161 -18.26 2.47 22.27
CA GLN A 161 -18.92 3.18 21.20
C GLN A 161 -19.01 2.36 19.93
N ASN A 162 -20.17 2.38 19.25
CA ASN A 162 -20.34 1.84 17.92
C ASN A 162 -20.02 2.92 16.85
N TRP A 163 -18.81 2.91 16.32
CA TRP A 163 -18.36 3.87 15.31
C TRP A 163 -18.85 3.61 13.89
N ARG A 164 -19.78 2.65 13.71
CA ARG A 164 -20.42 2.36 12.40
C ARG A 164 -21.61 3.28 12.12
N LYS A 165 -21.95 4.16 13.04
CA LYS A 165 -23.12 5.03 13.02
C LYS A 165 -22.73 6.50 12.80
N GLY A 166 -23.74 7.36 12.62
CA GLY A 166 -23.54 8.80 12.57
C GLY A 166 -22.81 9.31 11.31
N GLY A 167 -22.94 8.61 10.16
CA GLY A 167 -22.31 9.03 8.90
C GLY A 167 -20.79 8.76 8.82
N LEU A 168 -20.21 8.13 9.86
CA LEU A 168 -18.75 7.92 9.90
C LEU A 168 -18.25 6.95 8.85
N GLN A 169 -19.09 6.03 8.35
CA GLN A 169 -18.67 5.09 7.28
C GLN A 169 -18.58 5.80 5.92
N GLU A 170 -19.50 6.67 5.62
CA GLU A 170 -19.51 7.50 4.41
C GLU A 170 -18.32 8.45 4.42
N ARG A 171 -18.08 9.12 5.57
CA ARG A 171 -16.93 10.01 5.74
C ARG A 171 -15.59 9.26 5.62
N ARG A 172 -15.49 8.06 6.22
CA ARG A 172 -14.34 7.18 6.05
C ARG A 172 -14.03 6.88 4.58
N ASN A 173 -15.07 6.59 3.78
CA ASN A 173 -14.88 6.28 2.37
C ASN A 173 -14.44 7.50 1.54
N GLN A 174 -14.86 8.70 1.93
CA GLN A 174 -14.36 9.94 1.35
C GLN A 174 -12.89 10.15 1.69
N LEU A 175 -12.53 10.06 2.97
CA LEU A 175 -11.15 10.24 3.46
C LEU A 175 -10.18 9.20 2.89
N LEU A 176 -10.65 7.96 2.64
CA LEU A 176 -9.86 6.94 1.98
C LEU A 176 -9.37 7.41 0.60
N LYS A 177 -10.22 8.13 -0.14
CA LYS A 177 -9.88 8.70 -1.45
C LYS A 177 -9.06 9.99 -1.33
N GLU A 178 -9.49 10.90 -0.46
CA GLU A 178 -8.83 12.20 -0.26
C GLU A 178 -7.37 12.07 0.15
N TYR A 179 -7.08 11.16 1.09
CA TYR A 179 -5.71 10.93 1.60
C TYR A 179 -4.96 9.81 0.87
N GLY A 180 -5.62 9.09 -0.05
CA GLY A 180 -5.04 7.93 -0.74
C GLY A 180 -4.57 6.86 0.24
N PHE A 181 -5.34 6.57 1.28
CA PHE A 181 -4.96 5.57 2.29
C PHE A 181 -4.90 4.16 1.71
N TYR A 182 -3.92 3.40 2.17
CA TYR A 182 -3.87 1.97 1.92
C TYR A 182 -5.10 1.27 2.49
N ASN A 183 -5.85 0.58 1.63
CA ASN A 183 -7.06 -0.14 2.02
C ASN A 183 -6.74 -1.63 2.20
N GLN A 184 -6.53 -2.04 3.45
CA GLN A 184 -6.18 -3.41 3.81
C GLN A 184 -7.23 -4.43 3.35
N GLN A 185 -6.76 -5.59 2.87
CA GLN A 185 -7.60 -6.67 2.37
C GLN A 185 -8.05 -7.68 3.45
N TYR A 186 -7.43 -7.68 4.62
CA TYR A 186 -7.69 -8.62 5.71
C TYR A 186 -7.57 -7.95 7.10
N CYS A 187 -7.99 -8.66 8.15
CA CYS A 187 -8.01 -8.11 9.52
C CYS A 187 -6.61 -7.69 10.02
N GLY A 188 -5.58 -8.41 9.59
CA GLY A 188 -4.17 -8.12 9.90
C GLY A 188 -3.41 -9.32 10.46
N CYS A 189 -4.02 -10.27 11.16
CA CYS A 189 -3.29 -11.42 11.67
C CYS A 189 -3.02 -12.46 10.57
N GLU A 190 -1.96 -13.25 10.74
CA GLU A 190 -1.58 -14.30 9.80
C GLU A 190 -2.70 -15.31 9.49
N PHE A 191 -3.57 -15.60 10.47
CA PHE A 191 -4.70 -16.51 10.28
C PHE A 191 -5.84 -15.92 9.45
N SER A 192 -6.01 -14.60 9.46
CA SER A 192 -6.91 -13.93 8.51
C SER A 192 -6.26 -13.73 7.14
N ALA A 193 -4.93 -13.67 7.08
CA ALA A 193 -4.19 -13.63 5.83
C ALA A 193 -4.22 -14.98 5.08
N ARG A 194 -4.24 -16.11 5.78
CA ARG A 194 -4.37 -17.45 5.16
C ARG A 194 -5.67 -17.62 4.36
N GLY A 195 -6.71 -16.86 4.69
CA GLY A 195 -7.95 -16.78 3.91
C GLY A 195 -7.94 -15.71 2.82
N ALA A 196 -6.98 -14.77 2.87
CA ALA A 196 -6.82 -13.66 1.93
C ALA A 196 -5.67 -13.87 0.93
N GLY A 197 -4.92 -15.00 1.07
CA GLY A 197 -3.77 -15.33 0.22
C GLY A 197 -2.46 -14.68 0.67
N ALA A 198 -1.35 -15.29 0.23
CA ALA A 198 0.02 -14.79 0.28
C ALA A 198 0.15 -13.33 -0.22
N LEU A 199 1.34 -12.79 -0.24
CA LEU A 199 1.65 -11.48 -0.81
C LEU A 199 0.77 -11.17 -2.04
N THR A 200 -0.09 -10.15 -1.93
CA THR A 200 -1.01 -9.80 -3.02
C THR A 200 -0.43 -8.68 -3.89
N LYS A 201 -0.80 -8.66 -5.18
CA LYS A 201 -0.39 -7.57 -6.10
C LYS A 201 -0.67 -6.16 -5.53
N PRO A 202 -1.84 -5.84 -4.91
CA PRO A 202 -2.09 -4.54 -4.27
C PRO A 202 -1.14 -4.23 -3.11
N LEU A 203 -0.87 -5.21 -2.25
CA LEU A 203 0.05 -5.02 -1.11
C LEU A 203 1.47 -4.73 -1.60
N LEU A 204 1.96 -5.50 -2.57
CA LEU A 204 3.30 -5.30 -3.12
C LEU A 204 3.42 -3.93 -3.82
N ARG A 205 2.38 -3.45 -4.54
CA ARG A 205 2.38 -2.08 -5.11
C ARG A 205 2.54 -1.02 -4.03
N GLU A 206 1.88 -1.20 -2.90
CA GLU A 206 1.97 -0.25 -1.79
C GLU A 206 3.36 -0.26 -1.13
N GLN A 207 3.95 -1.45 -0.93
CA GLN A 207 5.32 -1.58 -0.43
C GLN A 207 6.30 -0.82 -1.33
N MET A 208 6.20 -1.00 -2.64
CA MET A 208 7.06 -0.33 -3.61
C MET A 208 6.85 1.19 -3.63
N ARG A 209 5.61 1.66 -3.48
CA ARG A 209 5.31 3.09 -3.36
C ARG A 209 6.01 3.73 -2.15
N MET A 210 6.05 3.02 -1.03
CA MET A 210 6.75 3.46 0.17
C MET A 210 8.26 3.43 0.00
N ALA A 211 8.80 2.36 -0.56
CA ALA A 211 10.24 2.24 -0.84
C ALA A 211 10.73 3.37 -1.77
N LYS A 212 9.97 3.71 -2.82
CA LYS A 212 10.28 4.86 -3.69
C LYS A 212 10.40 6.18 -2.94
N ARG A 213 9.49 6.44 -1.98
CA ARG A 213 9.57 7.66 -1.16
C ARG A 213 10.83 7.70 -0.28
N GLN A 214 11.22 6.54 0.27
CA GLN A 214 12.43 6.42 1.09
C GLN A 214 13.70 6.68 0.29
N HIS A 215 13.72 6.30 -0.99
CA HIS A 215 14.85 6.41 -1.89
C HIS A 215 14.76 7.58 -2.89
N ALA A 216 13.86 8.55 -2.67
CA ALA A 216 13.60 9.63 -3.62
C ALA A 216 14.85 10.42 -4.05
N GLN A 217 15.83 10.56 -3.17
CA GLN A 217 17.08 11.28 -3.45
C GLN A 217 18.07 10.49 -4.33
N GLN A 218 17.91 9.17 -4.44
CA GLN A 218 18.83 8.27 -5.15
C GLN A 218 18.33 7.92 -6.57
N LEU A 219 17.06 8.22 -6.89
CA LEU A 219 16.44 7.77 -8.14
C LEU A 219 17.14 8.30 -9.39
N ALA A 220 17.64 9.54 -9.36
CA ALA A 220 18.34 10.14 -10.49
C ALA A 220 19.70 9.47 -10.74
N GLU A 221 20.47 9.20 -9.69
CA GLU A 221 21.76 8.50 -9.76
C GLU A 221 21.58 7.08 -10.28
N TRP A 222 20.67 6.32 -9.70
CA TRP A 222 20.35 4.97 -10.16
C TRP A 222 19.82 4.93 -11.60
N SER A 223 19.03 5.94 -12.02
CA SER A 223 18.61 6.02 -13.42
C SER A 223 19.80 6.14 -14.37
N ALA A 224 20.79 6.96 -14.05
CA ALA A 224 21.97 7.12 -14.87
C ALA A 224 22.80 5.81 -14.96
N GLU A 225 22.99 5.12 -13.84
CA GLU A 225 23.69 3.83 -13.82
C GLU A 225 22.94 2.74 -14.65
N ILE A 226 21.63 2.69 -14.54
CA ILE A 226 20.79 1.73 -15.27
C ILE A 226 20.82 2.03 -16.78
N VAL A 227 20.80 3.30 -17.15
CA VAL A 227 20.94 3.72 -18.55
C VAL A 227 22.25 3.23 -19.17
N GLU A 228 23.39 3.35 -18.46
CA GLU A 228 24.66 2.85 -18.99
C GLU A 228 24.67 1.31 -19.11
N LYS A 229 24.13 0.59 -18.11
CA LYS A 229 23.97 -0.88 -18.21
C LYS A 229 23.12 -1.29 -19.42
N LEU A 230 22.01 -0.62 -19.63
CA LEU A 230 21.13 -0.87 -20.79
C LEU A 230 21.82 -0.54 -22.10
N TRP A 231 22.59 0.56 -22.13
CA TRP A 231 23.37 0.92 -23.33
C TRP A 231 24.40 -0.15 -23.69
N GLU A 232 25.20 -0.61 -22.72
CA GLU A 232 26.16 -1.68 -22.90
C GLU A 232 25.49 -2.95 -23.49
N HIS A 233 24.33 -3.30 -22.92
CA HIS A 233 23.57 -4.47 -23.37
C HIS A 233 23.03 -4.33 -24.80
N LEU A 234 22.55 -3.14 -25.17
CA LEU A 234 21.93 -2.90 -26.48
C LEU A 234 22.95 -2.60 -27.58
N SER A 235 24.08 -1.96 -27.26
CA SER A 235 25.11 -1.58 -28.22
C SER A 235 25.86 -2.80 -28.80
N ASP A 236 25.94 -3.91 -28.07
CA ASP A 236 26.50 -5.18 -28.57
C ASP A 236 25.57 -5.88 -29.57
N GLN A 237 24.29 -5.52 -29.59
CA GLN A 237 23.33 -6.07 -30.54
C GLN A 237 23.45 -5.31 -31.87
N ARG A 238 24.15 -5.89 -32.84
CA ARG A 238 24.28 -5.35 -34.22
C ARG A 238 22.97 -5.42 -35.03
N SER A 239 21.84 -5.63 -34.38
CA SER A 239 20.53 -5.68 -35.02
C SER A 239 20.08 -4.27 -35.36
N SER A 240 19.64 -4.07 -36.60
CA SER A 240 18.94 -2.84 -37.01
C SER A 240 17.44 -2.90 -36.70
N ALA A 241 17.01 -3.92 -35.95
CA ALA A 241 15.61 -4.09 -35.60
C ALA A 241 15.12 -2.98 -34.65
N PRO A 242 13.85 -2.62 -34.75
CA PRO A 242 13.24 -1.64 -33.85
C PRO A 242 13.29 -2.09 -32.38
N ILE A 243 13.47 -1.12 -31.49
CA ILE A 243 13.49 -1.30 -30.05
C ILE A 243 12.22 -0.69 -29.45
N LEU A 244 11.43 -1.49 -28.74
CA LEU A 244 10.32 -0.98 -27.95
C LEU A 244 10.85 -0.42 -26.62
N ALA A 245 10.68 0.88 -26.41
CA ALA A 245 10.98 1.55 -25.16
C ALA A 245 9.70 2.07 -24.50
N TYR A 246 9.82 2.71 -23.36
CA TYR A 246 8.71 3.41 -22.68
C TYR A 246 9.10 4.86 -22.41
N TRP A 247 8.14 5.77 -22.42
CA TRP A 247 8.37 7.12 -21.92
C TRP A 247 8.16 7.12 -20.41
N PRO A 248 9.19 7.43 -19.61
CA PRO A 248 9.13 7.20 -18.18
C PRO A 248 8.19 8.16 -17.45
N LEU A 249 7.42 7.62 -16.53
CA LEU A 249 6.71 8.40 -15.54
C LEU A 249 7.68 8.96 -14.49
N PRO A 250 7.31 10.01 -13.74
CA PRO A 250 8.20 10.64 -12.75
C PRO A 250 8.76 9.69 -11.69
N ASP A 251 8.12 8.55 -11.50
CA ASP A 251 8.47 7.53 -10.51
C ASP A 251 9.04 6.24 -11.12
N GLU A 252 9.43 6.27 -12.39
CA GLU A 252 10.09 5.18 -13.13
C GLU A 252 11.55 5.52 -13.41
N VAL A 253 12.34 4.52 -13.80
CA VAL A 253 13.72 4.74 -14.24
C VAL A 253 13.71 5.66 -15.45
N ASP A 254 14.43 6.76 -15.37
CA ASP A 254 14.51 7.74 -16.45
C ASP A 254 15.43 7.24 -17.58
N ILE A 255 14.83 6.60 -18.58
CA ILE A 255 15.52 6.09 -19.76
C ILE A 255 15.50 7.06 -20.95
N ARG A 256 15.05 8.30 -20.78
CA ARG A 256 15.05 9.30 -21.87
C ARG A 256 16.44 9.50 -22.47
N PRO A 257 17.53 9.61 -21.69
CA PRO A 257 18.87 9.71 -22.25
C PRO A 257 19.27 8.51 -23.11
N LEU A 258 18.83 7.29 -22.73
CA LEU A 258 19.05 6.08 -23.54
C LEU A 258 18.28 6.15 -24.87
N ILE A 259 17.00 6.56 -24.82
CA ILE A 259 16.15 6.70 -26.00
C ILE A 259 16.79 7.67 -27.00
N ASP A 260 17.19 8.86 -26.53
CA ASP A 260 17.82 9.88 -27.38
C ASP A 260 19.14 9.40 -27.99
N ARG A 261 19.96 8.67 -27.20
CA ARG A 261 21.21 8.07 -27.66
C ARG A 261 20.98 6.99 -28.73
N LEU A 262 19.98 6.12 -28.54
CA LEU A 262 19.61 5.10 -29.52
C LEU A 262 19.19 5.74 -30.86
N VAL A 263 18.36 6.77 -30.82
CA VAL A 263 17.93 7.50 -32.03
C VAL A 263 19.11 8.17 -32.70
N ALA A 264 20.02 8.83 -31.96
CA ALA A 264 21.23 9.46 -32.49
C ALA A 264 22.17 8.47 -33.18
N GLU A 265 22.25 7.24 -32.70
CA GLU A 265 23.04 6.14 -33.33
C GLU A 265 22.30 5.46 -34.49
N GLY A 266 21.09 5.94 -34.86
CA GLY A 266 20.33 5.46 -35.99
C GLY A 266 19.41 4.26 -35.73
N HIS A 267 19.19 3.88 -34.48
CA HIS A 267 18.22 2.85 -34.14
C HIS A 267 16.78 3.35 -34.29
N THR A 268 15.89 2.50 -34.76
CA THR A 268 14.45 2.77 -34.75
C THR A 268 13.92 2.50 -33.34
N VAL A 269 13.42 3.53 -32.68
CA VAL A 269 12.76 3.44 -31.38
C VAL A 269 11.26 3.60 -31.54
N VAL A 270 10.48 2.72 -30.90
CA VAL A 270 9.03 2.80 -30.84
C VAL A 270 8.56 2.93 -29.40
N LEU A 271 7.55 3.75 -29.16
CA LEU A 271 6.97 4.02 -27.84
C LEU A 271 5.49 3.62 -27.84
N PRO A 272 4.97 3.14 -26.70
CA PRO A 272 3.56 2.82 -26.58
C PRO A 272 2.71 4.08 -26.43
N LYS A 273 1.54 4.07 -27.05
CA LYS A 273 0.46 5.02 -26.88
C LYS A 273 -0.82 4.31 -26.45
N VAL A 274 -1.44 4.80 -25.40
CA VAL A 274 -2.72 4.24 -24.92
C VAL A 274 -3.87 4.74 -25.80
N ILE A 275 -4.64 3.83 -26.37
CA ILE A 275 -5.80 4.14 -27.21
C ILE A 275 -7.08 4.15 -26.39
N ASP A 276 -7.27 3.13 -25.55
CA ASP A 276 -8.43 3.00 -24.69
C ASP A 276 -8.07 2.26 -23.39
N ASN A 277 -9.06 1.75 -22.65
CA ASN A 277 -8.84 1.03 -21.39
C ASN A 277 -8.16 -0.35 -21.56
N GLU A 278 -8.04 -0.88 -22.76
CA GLU A 278 -7.58 -2.24 -23.04
C GLU A 278 -6.42 -2.29 -24.02
N GLN A 279 -6.32 -1.32 -24.93
CA GLN A 279 -5.40 -1.36 -26.04
C GLN A 279 -4.36 -0.25 -26.00
N MET A 280 -3.16 -0.57 -26.46
CA MET A 280 -2.11 0.37 -26.80
C MET A 280 -1.63 0.10 -28.23
N GLU A 281 -1.24 1.17 -28.92
CA GLU A 281 -0.54 1.09 -30.21
C GLU A 281 0.92 1.51 -30.03
N LEU A 282 1.77 1.11 -30.97
CA LEU A 282 3.16 1.57 -31.00
C LEU A 282 3.32 2.67 -32.05
N ARG A 283 4.13 3.68 -31.72
CA ARG A 283 4.46 4.77 -32.62
C ARG A 283 5.96 4.99 -32.68
N ARG A 284 6.45 5.38 -33.84
CA ARG A 284 7.85 5.75 -34.01
C ARG A 284 8.16 7.03 -33.24
N TYR A 285 9.33 7.03 -32.61
CA TYR A 285 9.87 8.18 -31.90
C TYR A 285 11.13 8.64 -32.63
N THR A 286 11.23 9.94 -32.96
CA THR A 286 12.39 10.55 -33.61
C THR A 286 13.00 11.66 -32.75
N SER A 287 12.18 12.39 -31.99
CA SER A 287 12.63 13.44 -31.09
C SER A 287 11.53 13.79 -30.07
N CYS A 288 11.87 14.63 -29.10
CA CYS A 288 10.89 15.15 -28.14
C CYS A 288 9.77 15.98 -28.79
N ASP A 289 9.95 16.47 -30.01
CA ASP A 289 8.92 17.18 -30.75
C ASP A 289 7.78 16.25 -31.23
N ASP A 290 8.02 14.95 -31.26
CA ASP A 290 7.01 13.93 -31.57
C ASP A 290 6.11 13.60 -30.39
N LEU A 291 6.28 14.25 -29.23
CA LEU A 291 5.50 13.97 -28.03
C LEU A 291 4.38 14.98 -27.86
N VAL A 292 3.21 14.48 -27.52
CA VAL A 292 2.04 15.29 -27.14
C VAL A 292 1.54 14.86 -25.78
N GLU A 293 0.97 15.80 -25.03
CA GLU A 293 0.33 15.46 -23.76
C GLU A 293 -0.94 14.64 -24.02
N GLY A 294 -0.93 13.40 -23.54
CA GLY A 294 -2.03 12.46 -23.66
C GLY A 294 -2.87 12.36 -22.39
N ALA A 295 -3.56 11.24 -22.23
CA ALA A 295 -4.37 10.97 -21.06
C ALA A 295 -3.50 10.94 -19.78
N PHE A 296 -4.04 11.45 -18.66
CA PHE A 296 -3.38 11.47 -17.36
C PHE A 296 -2.09 12.31 -17.26
N HIS A 297 -1.94 13.34 -18.12
CA HIS A 297 -0.72 14.17 -18.20
C HIS A 297 0.55 13.38 -18.53
N ILE A 298 0.41 12.27 -19.25
CA ILE A 298 1.53 11.46 -19.72
C ILE A 298 1.87 11.93 -21.14
N MET A 299 3.18 12.12 -21.41
CA MET A 299 3.63 12.41 -22.77
C MET A 299 3.55 11.13 -23.60
N GLU A 300 2.83 11.20 -24.70
CA GLU A 300 2.58 10.09 -25.63
C GLU A 300 3.13 10.41 -27.03
N PRO A 301 3.66 9.40 -27.76
CA PRO A 301 4.19 9.62 -29.08
C PRO A 301 3.08 9.98 -30.09
N ALA A 302 3.30 11.02 -30.87
CA ALA A 302 2.44 11.45 -31.98
C ALA A 302 2.96 11.01 -33.35
N GLY A 303 4.15 10.40 -33.41
CA GLY A 303 4.78 9.91 -34.64
C GLY A 303 3.94 8.89 -35.41
N GLU A 304 4.44 8.37 -36.51
CA GLU A 304 3.73 7.42 -37.35
C GLU A 304 3.46 6.09 -36.61
N PRO A 305 2.28 5.47 -36.78
CA PRO A 305 1.97 4.16 -36.23
C PRO A 305 2.97 3.10 -36.70
N PHE A 306 3.42 2.25 -35.78
CA PHE A 306 4.27 1.12 -36.07
C PHE A 306 3.48 -0.18 -35.90
N VAL A 307 3.21 -0.88 -37.02
CA VAL A 307 2.29 -2.02 -37.06
C VAL A 307 3.00 -3.37 -37.15
N ASP A 308 4.27 -3.39 -37.58
CA ASP A 308 5.03 -4.62 -37.80
C ASP A 308 5.69 -5.10 -36.50
N HIS A 309 4.90 -5.44 -35.51
CA HIS A 309 5.36 -5.78 -34.15
C HIS A 309 6.33 -6.97 -34.13
N GLU A 310 6.24 -7.87 -35.12
CA GLU A 310 7.13 -9.02 -35.25
C GLU A 310 8.59 -8.63 -35.58
N GLN A 311 8.81 -7.40 -36.09
CA GLN A 311 10.15 -6.88 -36.38
C GLN A 311 10.89 -6.37 -35.14
N ILE A 312 10.20 -6.24 -33.99
CA ILE A 312 10.80 -5.76 -32.76
C ILE A 312 11.57 -6.89 -32.08
N ASP A 313 12.89 -6.72 -31.91
CA ASP A 313 13.72 -7.72 -31.26
C ASP A 313 13.70 -7.59 -29.72
N VAL A 314 13.71 -6.37 -29.22
CA VAL A 314 13.86 -6.08 -27.79
C VAL A 314 12.79 -5.10 -27.31
N ALA A 315 12.24 -5.38 -26.13
CA ALA A 315 11.36 -4.47 -25.41
C ALA A 315 11.95 -4.14 -24.03
N LEU A 316 12.07 -2.85 -23.74
CA LEU A 316 12.31 -2.32 -22.42
C LEU A 316 10.96 -2.14 -21.70
N VAL A 317 10.76 -2.87 -20.62
CA VAL A 317 9.44 -2.98 -19.97
C VAL A 317 9.49 -2.41 -18.55
N PRO A 318 8.74 -1.34 -18.25
CA PRO A 318 8.68 -0.79 -16.91
C PRO A 318 7.84 -1.66 -15.98
N GLY A 319 8.14 -1.61 -14.69
CA GLY A 319 7.36 -2.32 -13.69
C GLY A 319 7.43 -1.72 -12.30
N VAL A 320 6.52 -2.16 -11.46
CA VAL A 320 6.46 -1.76 -10.04
C VAL A 320 7.40 -2.63 -9.21
N ALA A 321 7.50 -3.93 -9.51
CA ALA A 321 8.41 -4.86 -8.88
C ALA A 321 8.73 -6.01 -9.84
N PHE A 322 9.88 -6.66 -9.62
CA PHE A 322 10.34 -7.82 -10.37
C PHE A 322 10.99 -8.84 -9.42
N ASP A 323 10.84 -10.13 -9.70
CA ASP A 323 11.54 -11.18 -8.98
C ASP A 323 12.67 -11.84 -9.84
N ALA A 324 13.39 -12.76 -9.23
CA ALA A 324 14.48 -13.47 -9.88
C ALA A 324 14.02 -14.44 -10.99
N ALA A 325 12.74 -14.85 -10.97
CA ALA A 325 12.15 -15.70 -12.00
C ALA A 325 11.70 -14.92 -13.24
N GLY A 326 11.73 -13.58 -13.20
CA GLY A 326 11.29 -12.72 -14.28
C GLY A 326 9.82 -12.32 -14.21
N HIS A 327 9.11 -12.66 -13.12
CA HIS A 327 7.76 -12.15 -12.94
C HIS A 327 7.77 -10.64 -12.72
N ARG A 328 6.79 -9.96 -13.31
CA ARG A 328 6.65 -8.51 -13.28
C ARG A 328 5.33 -8.10 -12.64
N LEU A 329 5.40 -7.16 -11.70
CA LEU A 329 4.23 -6.47 -11.21
C LEU A 329 4.05 -5.16 -11.97
N GLY A 330 3.01 -5.06 -12.79
CA GLY A 330 2.61 -3.82 -13.44
C GLY A 330 1.71 -2.94 -12.56
N ARG A 331 1.33 -1.77 -13.09
CA ARG A 331 0.45 -0.79 -12.40
C ARG A 331 -1.02 -1.23 -12.30
N GLY A 332 -1.41 -2.37 -12.92
CA GLY A 332 -2.74 -2.98 -12.76
C GLY A 332 -3.71 -2.74 -13.92
N ARG A 333 -3.28 -2.13 -15.04
CA ARG A 333 -4.10 -1.97 -16.24
C ARG A 333 -3.93 -3.09 -17.26
N GLY A 334 -2.84 -3.89 -17.16
CA GLY A 334 -2.56 -5.04 -18.01
C GLY A 334 -2.18 -4.73 -19.47
N TYR A 335 -1.89 -3.48 -19.82
CA TYR A 335 -1.53 -3.10 -21.20
C TYR A 335 -0.32 -3.88 -21.72
N TYR A 336 0.76 -3.90 -20.95
CA TYR A 336 1.96 -4.63 -21.33
C TYR A 336 1.72 -6.14 -21.42
N ASP A 337 0.98 -6.73 -20.47
CA ASP A 337 0.75 -8.18 -20.47
C ASP A 337 -0.03 -8.60 -21.72
N ARG A 338 -1.07 -7.85 -22.11
CA ARG A 338 -1.82 -8.12 -23.35
C ARG A 338 -0.97 -7.94 -24.59
N PHE A 339 -0.20 -6.86 -24.68
CA PHE A 339 0.67 -6.62 -25.84
C PHE A 339 1.77 -7.67 -25.95
N LEU A 340 2.50 -7.93 -24.87
CA LEU A 340 3.61 -8.88 -24.85
C LEU A 340 3.15 -10.33 -25.10
N ALA A 341 1.93 -10.68 -24.70
CA ALA A 341 1.33 -11.98 -25.02
C ALA A 341 1.12 -12.17 -26.53
N SER A 342 0.89 -11.09 -27.29
CA SER A 342 0.77 -11.15 -28.76
C SER A 342 2.13 -11.21 -29.48
N CYS A 343 3.25 -10.98 -28.77
CA CYS A 343 4.61 -10.96 -29.33
C CYS A 343 5.51 -11.97 -28.57
N PRO A 344 5.30 -13.29 -28.70
CA PRO A 344 5.97 -14.27 -27.87
C PRO A 344 7.49 -14.37 -28.08
N THR A 345 7.97 -14.04 -29.28
CA THR A 345 9.40 -14.08 -29.64
C THR A 345 10.19 -12.88 -29.17
N LEU A 346 9.50 -11.78 -28.80
CA LEU A 346 10.10 -10.54 -28.36
C LEU A 346 10.96 -10.74 -27.10
N TYR A 347 12.22 -10.29 -27.13
CA TYR A 347 13.07 -10.33 -25.93
C TYR A 347 12.69 -9.19 -24.98
N LYS A 348 12.32 -9.53 -23.77
CA LYS A 348 11.74 -8.63 -22.78
C LYS A 348 12.72 -8.32 -21.66
N ILE A 349 13.18 -7.09 -21.56
CA ILE A 349 14.06 -6.59 -20.49
C ILE A 349 13.21 -5.76 -19.53
N GLY A 350 13.02 -6.28 -18.32
CA GLY A 350 12.42 -5.50 -17.23
C GLY A 350 13.40 -4.42 -16.74
N VAL A 351 12.92 -3.20 -16.58
CA VAL A 351 13.73 -2.07 -16.12
C VAL A 351 13.19 -1.56 -14.79
N CYS A 352 14.04 -1.50 -13.77
CA CYS A 352 13.61 -1.09 -12.43
C CYS A 352 14.76 -0.58 -11.56
N PHE A 353 14.43 0.11 -10.49
CA PHE A 353 15.40 0.47 -9.45
C PHE A 353 15.79 -0.74 -8.59
N PRO A 354 16.97 -0.73 -7.95
CA PRO A 354 17.45 -1.87 -7.14
C PRO A 354 16.46 -2.36 -6.09
N PHE A 355 15.77 -1.46 -5.37
CA PHE A 355 14.80 -1.82 -4.34
C PHE A 355 13.51 -2.47 -4.91
N GLN A 356 13.27 -2.41 -6.22
CA GLN A 356 12.12 -3.05 -6.87
C GLN A 356 12.38 -4.52 -7.21
N ARG A 357 13.61 -5.02 -6.96
CA ARG A 357 13.93 -6.45 -6.98
C ARG A 357 13.43 -7.09 -5.68
N VAL A 358 12.42 -7.92 -5.77
CA VAL A 358 11.79 -8.57 -4.63
C VAL A 358 11.99 -10.08 -4.65
N ALA A 359 11.76 -10.74 -3.51
CA ALA A 359 11.93 -12.19 -3.42
C ALA A 359 10.92 -12.95 -4.29
N GLU A 360 9.68 -12.46 -4.36
CA GLU A 360 8.58 -13.08 -5.11
C GLU A 360 7.58 -12.02 -5.56
N VAL A 361 7.12 -12.11 -6.79
CA VAL A 361 6.00 -11.34 -7.34
C VAL A 361 4.79 -12.25 -7.48
N PRO A 362 3.63 -11.92 -6.88
CA PRO A 362 2.40 -12.68 -7.09
C PRO A 362 2.03 -12.70 -8.58
N ALA A 363 2.12 -13.88 -9.19
CA ALA A 363 1.86 -14.06 -10.62
C ALA A 363 0.55 -14.79 -10.89
N GLU A 364 -0.08 -14.47 -12.00
CA GLU A 364 -1.29 -15.10 -12.52
C GLU A 364 -1.00 -15.68 -13.92
N ALA A 365 -1.83 -16.59 -14.38
CA ALA A 365 -1.59 -17.31 -15.64
C ALA A 365 -1.48 -16.42 -16.90
N HIS A 366 -1.97 -15.19 -16.83
CA HIS A 366 -1.92 -14.23 -17.93
C HIS A 366 -0.76 -13.22 -17.83
N ASP A 367 0.01 -13.23 -16.73
CA ASP A 367 1.17 -12.34 -16.60
C ASP A 367 2.31 -12.84 -17.49
N VAL A 368 2.95 -11.92 -18.17
CA VAL A 368 4.08 -12.24 -19.08
C VAL A 368 5.40 -12.05 -18.36
N MET A 369 6.22 -13.07 -18.37
CA MET A 369 7.55 -13.06 -17.75
C MET A 369 8.55 -12.26 -18.59
N MET A 370 9.49 -11.61 -17.91
CA MET A 370 10.67 -10.98 -18.52
C MET A 370 11.75 -12.03 -18.77
N ASN A 371 12.50 -11.85 -19.85
CA ASN A 371 13.68 -12.67 -20.14
C ASN A 371 14.86 -12.27 -19.24
N GLU A 372 14.94 -10.99 -18.92
CA GLU A 372 15.98 -10.39 -18.08
C GLU A 372 15.42 -9.20 -17.29
N VAL A 373 16.09 -8.82 -16.22
CA VAL A 373 15.76 -7.61 -15.44
C VAL A 373 17.03 -6.83 -15.13
N VAL A 374 17.12 -5.59 -15.59
CA VAL A 374 18.21 -4.65 -15.34
C VAL A 374 17.81 -3.67 -14.24
N SER A 375 18.71 -3.53 -13.23
CA SER A 375 18.50 -2.65 -12.08
C SER A 375 19.80 -2.07 -11.52
#